data_9ff9b99af7b45073e8768f315a03631e
#
_entry.id   9ff9b99af7b45073e8768f315a03631e
#
_cell.length_a   1.000
_cell.length_b   1.000
_cell.length_c   1.000
_cell.angle_alpha   90.00
_cell.angle_beta   90.00
_cell.angle_gamma   90.00
#
_symmetry.space_group_name_H-M   'P 1'
#
loop_
_entity.id
_entity.type
_entity.pdbx_description
1 polymer ?
#
loop_
_entity_poly.entity_id
_entity_poly.type
_entity_poly.pdbx_seq_one_letter_code
_entity_poly.pdbx_strand_id
1 'polypeptide(L)'
;LRLLGTANDRIERVDDAFNAFRRAAKLRRGTYDPRAYTMMTTKVIHDWTGEAMGKMIKPEESGEKIVLLLGAPMSGVNQLAEMLGQFDDVRVVGPLETLSSVCMHNLGARQGVLRPVPFEPSKLRGGQLKEAQVAYMNHINAMAGGATRAIDTHSLNIPLAGAAAAFLPGVHIVMCRRDPMESTLACYCDAMV
;
A
#
# COMPACT_ATOMS: atom_id res chain seq x y z
N LEU A 1 -27.07 2.05 6.84
CA LEU A 1 -27.22 0.59 6.64
C LEU A 1 -26.03 -0.18 7.20
N ARG A 2 -24.78 0.29 7.05
CA ARG A 2 -23.59 -0.41 7.62
C ARG A 2 -23.61 -0.43 9.15
N LEU A 3 -23.88 0.72 9.79
CA LEU A 3 -24.03 0.78 11.23
C LEU A 3 -25.12 -0.17 11.75
N LEU A 4 -26.21 -0.31 10.98
CA LEU A 4 -27.26 -1.27 11.29
C LEU A 4 -26.74 -2.72 11.18
N GLY A 5 -25.93 -3.00 10.13
CA GLY A 5 -25.27 -4.30 9.98
C GLY A 5 -24.37 -4.61 11.17
N THR A 6 -23.47 -3.69 11.52
CA THR A 6 -22.58 -3.83 12.68
C THR A 6 -23.35 -3.98 14.01
N ALA A 7 -24.45 -3.25 14.19
CA ALA A 7 -25.27 -3.37 15.39
C ALA A 7 -25.93 -4.75 15.49
N ASN A 8 -26.48 -5.26 14.39
CA ASN A 8 -27.08 -6.60 14.35
C ASN A 8 -26.03 -7.69 14.58
N ASP A 9 -24.85 -7.55 13.99
CA ASP A 9 -23.73 -8.48 14.19
C ASP A 9 -23.31 -8.58 15.66
N ARG A 10 -23.20 -7.44 16.34
CA ARG A 10 -22.88 -7.40 17.77
C ARG A 10 -23.89 -8.08 18.70
N ILE A 11 -25.13 -8.19 18.26
CA ILE A 11 -26.20 -8.89 19.00
C ILE A 11 -26.52 -10.24 18.39
N GLU A 12 -25.59 -10.80 17.60
CA GLU A 12 -25.63 -12.13 16.99
C GLU A 12 -26.82 -12.38 16.04
N ARG A 13 -27.41 -11.30 15.50
CA ARG A 13 -28.43 -11.37 14.45
C ARG A 13 -27.76 -11.43 13.06
N VAL A 14 -27.11 -12.54 12.77
CA VAL A 14 -26.22 -12.70 11.60
C VAL A 14 -26.95 -12.44 10.28
N ASP A 15 -28.15 -12.98 10.10
CA ASP A 15 -28.94 -12.80 8.86
C ASP A 15 -29.35 -11.35 8.65
N ASP A 16 -29.78 -10.65 9.70
CA ASP A 16 -30.13 -9.24 9.66
C ASP A 16 -28.91 -8.37 9.38
N ALA A 17 -27.77 -8.70 10.01
CA ALA A 17 -26.49 -8.03 9.76
C ALA A 17 -26.09 -8.16 8.29
N PHE A 18 -26.07 -9.39 7.76
CA PHE A 18 -25.70 -9.63 6.38
C PHE A 18 -26.64 -8.98 5.37
N ASN A 19 -27.95 -8.99 5.64
CA ASN A 19 -28.94 -8.29 4.83
C ASN A 19 -28.71 -6.77 4.82
N ALA A 20 -28.34 -6.18 5.94
CA ALA A 20 -28.02 -4.77 6.03
C ALA A 20 -26.74 -4.42 5.24
N PHE A 21 -25.67 -5.22 5.36
CA PHE A 21 -24.45 -5.07 4.58
C PHE A 21 -24.69 -5.24 3.08
N ARG A 22 -25.47 -6.23 2.68
CA ARG A 22 -25.87 -6.46 1.27
C ARG A 22 -26.59 -5.27 0.68
N ARG A 23 -27.52 -4.66 1.42
CA ARG A 23 -28.24 -3.46 1.00
C ARG A 23 -27.30 -2.25 0.92
N ALA A 24 -26.36 -2.12 1.85
CA ALA A 24 -25.34 -1.07 1.82
C ALA A 24 -24.43 -1.21 0.58
N ALA A 25 -23.99 -2.43 0.27
CA ALA A 25 -23.15 -2.70 -0.90
C ALA A 25 -23.84 -2.34 -2.22
N LYS A 26 -25.15 -2.61 -2.35
CA LYS A 26 -25.96 -2.24 -3.55
C LYS A 26 -26.07 -0.73 -3.78
N LEU A 27 -25.88 0.09 -2.75
CA LEU A 27 -25.92 1.54 -2.86
C LEU A 27 -24.58 2.14 -3.25
N ARG A 28 -23.52 1.36 -3.29
CA ARG A 28 -22.20 1.84 -3.75
C ARG A 28 -22.25 2.16 -5.25
N ARG A 29 -21.75 3.34 -5.56
CA ARG A 29 -21.48 3.73 -6.94
C ARG A 29 -20.00 3.49 -7.19
N GLY A 30 -19.71 2.62 -8.12
CA GLY A 30 -18.34 2.32 -8.56
C GLY A 30 -18.35 1.15 -9.51
N THR A 31 -17.52 1.23 -10.53
CA THR A 31 -17.28 0.13 -11.45
C THR A 31 -15.93 -0.47 -11.11
N TYR A 32 -15.91 -1.74 -10.78
CA TYR A 32 -14.67 -2.50 -10.65
C TYR A 32 -14.50 -3.36 -11.90
N ASP A 33 -13.38 -3.17 -12.58
CA ASP A 33 -13.01 -4.01 -13.72
C ASP A 33 -11.93 -5.02 -13.30
N PRO A 34 -12.31 -6.28 -13.04
CA PRO A 34 -11.36 -7.30 -12.62
C PRO A 34 -10.34 -7.63 -13.70
N ARG A 35 -10.66 -7.46 -14.99
CA ARG A 35 -9.74 -7.72 -16.10
C ARG A 35 -8.64 -6.67 -16.13
N ALA A 36 -9.00 -5.39 -16.03
CA ALA A 36 -8.04 -4.30 -15.97
C ALA A 36 -7.11 -4.43 -14.75
N TYR A 37 -7.65 -4.82 -13.59
CA TYR A 37 -6.85 -5.08 -12.40
C TYR A 37 -5.87 -6.24 -12.60
N THR A 38 -6.33 -7.36 -13.15
CA THR A 38 -5.48 -8.53 -13.42
C THR A 38 -4.38 -8.19 -14.42
N MET A 39 -4.71 -7.49 -15.50
CA MET A 39 -3.72 -7.06 -16.51
C MET A 39 -2.65 -6.15 -15.90
N MET A 40 -3.05 -5.18 -15.07
CA MET A 40 -2.12 -4.28 -14.37
C MET A 40 -1.19 -5.08 -13.45
N THR A 41 -1.75 -5.96 -12.63
CA THR A 41 -0.97 -6.76 -11.67
C THR A 41 0.01 -7.69 -12.39
N THR A 42 -0.44 -8.38 -13.45
CA THR A 42 0.42 -9.24 -14.27
C THR A 42 1.56 -8.45 -14.90
N LYS A 43 1.26 -7.25 -15.40
CA LYS A 43 2.30 -6.38 -15.98
C LYS A 43 3.32 -5.93 -14.92
N VAL A 44 2.87 -5.54 -13.74
CA VAL A 44 3.78 -5.18 -12.63
C VAL A 44 4.70 -6.35 -12.27
N ILE A 45 4.16 -7.55 -12.12
CA ILE A 45 4.94 -8.75 -11.80
C ILE A 45 5.95 -9.07 -12.91
N HIS A 46 5.54 -8.92 -14.17
CA HIS A 46 6.40 -9.17 -15.31
C HIS A 46 7.53 -8.14 -15.44
N ASP A 47 7.23 -6.86 -15.21
CA ASP A 47 8.18 -5.77 -15.45
C ASP A 47 9.16 -5.58 -14.28
N TRP A 48 8.73 -5.79 -13.03
CA TRP A 48 9.51 -5.56 -11.82
C TRP A 48 10.17 -6.85 -11.31
N THR A 49 10.99 -7.47 -12.16
CA THR A 49 11.75 -8.66 -11.79
C THR A 49 13.06 -8.31 -11.09
N GLY A 50 13.63 -9.26 -10.34
CA GLY A 50 14.94 -9.10 -9.73
C GLY A 50 16.04 -8.77 -10.74
N GLU A 51 15.96 -9.35 -11.95
CA GLU A 51 16.89 -9.06 -13.06
C GLU A 51 16.75 -7.62 -13.55
N ALA A 52 15.53 -7.14 -13.78
CA ALA A 52 15.29 -5.76 -14.20
C ALA A 52 15.79 -4.77 -13.15
N MET A 53 15.52 -5.04 -11.87
CA MET A 53 15.96 -4.20 -10.75
C MET A 53 17.47 -4.24 -10.52
N GLY A 54 18.12 -5.36 -10.80
CA GLY A 54 19.58 -5.51 -10.70
C GLY A 54 20.36 -4.69 -11.72
N LYS A 55 19.74 -4.33 -12.83
CA LYS A 55 20.33 -3.50 -13.89
C LYS A 55 20.20 -1.98 -13.66
N MET A 56 19.43 -1.56 -12.62
CA MET A 56 19.21 -0.16 -12.31
C MET A 56 20.38 0.47 -11.56
N ILE A 57 20.69 1.71 -11.89
CA ILE A 57 21.60 2.54 -11.09
C ILE A 57 20.80 3.08 -9.91
N LYS A 58 20.96 2.45 -8.76
CA LYS A 58 20.27 2.84 -7.53
C LYS A 58 20.92 4.06 -6.90
N PRO A 59 20.16 4.89 -6.16
CA PRO A 59 20.72 5.93 -5.31
C PRO A 59 21.70 5.36 -4.27
N GLU A 60 22.66 6.19 -3.83
CA GLU A 60 23.69 5.78 -2.86
C GLU A 60 23.18 5.83 -1.40
N GLU A 61 22.21 6.71 -1.12
CA GLU A 61 21.66 6.86 0.22
C GLU A 61 20.83 5.65 0.61
N SER A 62 21.03 5.18 1.85
CA SER A 62 20.30 4.02 2.37
C SER A 62 18.82 4.34 2.69
N GLY A 63 17.94 3.44 2.27
CA GLY A 63 16.53 3.44 2.65
C GLY A 63 16.20 2.58 3.88
N GLU A 64 17.21 2.03 4.57
CA GLU A 64 17.02 1.08 5.68
C GLU A 64 16.17 1.62 6.84
N LYS A 65 16.11 2.94 7.01
CA LYS A 65 15.22 3.59 7.99
C LYS A 65 13.74 3.30 7.70
N ILE A 66 13.39 3.03 6.46
CA ILE A 66 12.02 2.90 6.01
C ILE A 66 11.53 1.47 6.10
N VAL A 67 10.35 1.29 6.68
CA VAL A 67 9.60 0.05 6.68
C VAL A 67 8.29 0.29 5.95
N LEU A 68 8.11 -0.36 4.81
CA LEU A 68 6.82 -0.42 4.12
C LEU A 68 6.03 -1.61 4.66
N LEU A 69 5.03 -1.34 5.45
CA LEU A 69 4.13 -2.35 5.99
C LEU A 69 2.93 -2.47 5.06
N LEU A 70 2.95 -3.48 4.22
CA LEU A 70 2.00 -3.69 3.14
C LEU A 70 1.07 -4.86 3.44
N GLY A 71 -0.10 -4.85 2.85
CA GLY A 71 -1.06 -5.94 2.96
C GLY A 71 -2.38 -5.57 2.30
N ALA A 72 -3.16 -6.57 1.92
CA ALA A 72 -4.52 -6.31 1.47
C ALA A 72 -5.32 -5.55 2.56
N PRO A 73 -6.30 -4.75 2.19
CA PRO A 73 -7.21 -4.20 3.19
C PRO A 73 -7.72 -5.29 4.13
N MET A 74 -7.82 -4.98 5.41
CA MET A 74 -8.24 -5.91 6.48
C MET A 74 -7.29 -7.08 6.75
N SER A 75 -6.04 -7.02 6.28
CA SER A 75 -5.05 -8.08 6.52
C SER A 75 -4.28 -7.96 7.85
N GLY A 76 -4.57 -6.95 8.66
CA GLY A 76 -3.91 -6.75 9.95
C GLY A 76 -2.78 -5.72 9.93
N VAL A 77 -2.59 -4.99 8.84
CA VAL A 77 -1.55 -3.94 8.72
C VAL A 77 -1.63 -2.92 9.85
N ASN A 78 -2.83 -2.40 10.15
CA ASN A 78 -2.99 -1.38 11.18
C ASN A 78 -2.69 -1.91 12.58
N GLN A 79 -3.15 -3.13 12.90
CA GLN A 79 -2.89 -3.78 14.18
C GLN A 79 -1.39 -3.99 14.39
N LEU A 80 -0.68 -4.48 13.37
CA LEU A 80 0.76 -4.65 13.44
C LEU A 80 1.48 -3.30 13.57
N ALA A 81 1.02 -2.27 12.85
CA ALA A 81 1.58 -0.92 12.96
C ALA A 81 1.41 -0.36 14.38
N GLU A 82 0.24 -0.52 15.00
CA GLU A 82 -0.02 -0.09 16.37
C GLU A 82 0.90 -0.80 17.37
N MET A 83 1.12 -2.11 17.20
CA MET A 83 2.05 -2.89 18.04
C MET A 83 3.50 -2.41 17.89
N LEU A 84 3.95 -2.19 16.64
CA LEU A 84 5.30 -1.72 16.36
C LEU A 84 5.52 -0.26 16.80
N GLY A 85 4.49 0.57 16.70
CA GLY A 85 4.52 1.97 17.12
C GLY A 85 4.65 2.18 18.64
N GLN A 86 4.65 1.10 19.44
CA GLN A 86 4.88 1.16 20.90
C GLN A 86 6.37 1.22 21.28
N PHE A 87 7.25 0.94 20.32
CA PHE A 87 8.69 1.08 20.54
C PHE A 87 9.11 2.55 20.38
N ASP A 88 9.90 3.07 21.30
CA ASP A 88 10.30 4.49 21.37
C ASP A 88 11.06 4.98 20.13
N ASP A 89 11.80 4.09 19.51
CA ASP A 89 12.62 4.37 18.32
C ASP A 89 11.90 4.12 16.98
N VAL A 90 10.61 3.74 17.04
CA VAL A 90 9.76 3.48 15.88
C VAL A 90 8.69 4.55 15.74
N ARG A 91 8.52 5.09 14.55
CA ARG A 91 7.44 6.03 14.24
C ARG A 91 6.56 5.50 13.12
N VAL A 92 5.28 5.31 13.40
CA VAL A 92 4.27 5.07 12.36
C VAL A 92 3.90 6.41 11.74
N VAL A 93 4.21 6.59 10.45
CA VAL A 93 4.01 7.84 9.71
C VAL A 93 2.87 7.75 8.68
N GLY A 94 2.36 6.56 8.40
CA GLY A 94 1.32 6.32 7.41
C GLY A 94 -0.05 6.05 8.01
N PRO A 95 -1.08 5.88 7.13
CA PRO A 95 -0.98 5.68 5.67
C PRO A 95 -0.69 6.97 4.89
N LEU A 96 0.28 6.92 3.98
CA LEU A 96 0.70 8.08 3.19
C LEU A 96 0.48 7.88 1.68
N GLU A 97 0.02 8.96 1.02
CA GLU A 97 -0.02 9.04 -0.45
C GLU A 97 1.35 9.37 -1.07
N THR A 98 2.37 9.58 -0.26
CA THR A 98 3.69 10.04 -0.69
C THR A 98 4.32 9.11 -1.70
N LEU A 99 4.28 7.79 -1.47
CA LEU A 99 4.85 6.81 -2.40
C LEU A 99 4.18 6.88 -3.78
N SER A 100 2.86 6.96 -3.80
CA SER A 100 2.07 7.12 -5.01
C SER A 100 2.40 8.43 -5.74
N SER A 101 2.45 9.54 -5.00
CA SER A 101 2.78 10.86 -5.53
C SER A 101 4.18 10.90 -6.14
N VAL A 102 5.17 10.36 -5.46
CA VAL A 102 6.56 10.26 -5.94
C VAL A 102 6.64 9.42 -7.20
N CYS A 103 5.95 8.29 -7.26
CA CYS A 103 5.91 7.46 -8.46
C CYS A 103 5.30 8.22 -9.66
N MET A 104 4.27 9.02 -9.44
CA MET A 104 3.67 9.83 -10.51
C MET A 104 4.60 10.92 -11.00
N HIS A 105 5.17 11.70 -10.10
CA HIS A 105 5.89 12.91 -10.47
C HIS A 105 7.34 12.63 -10.91
N ASN A 106 8.01 11.68 -10.27
CA ASN A 106 9.43 11.44 -10.51
C ASN A 106 9.68 10.23 -11.42
N LEU A 107 8.84 9.19 -11.36
CA LEU A 107 9.05 7.96 -12.11
C LEU A 107 8.14 7.83 -13.33
N GLY A 108 7.35 8.86 -13.65
CA GLY A 108 6.45 8.86 -14.80
C GLY A 108 5.37 7.78 -14.73
N ALA A 109 4.96 7.40 -13.53
CA ALA A 109 3.87 6.46 -13.34
C ALA A 109 2.58 7.02 -13.94
N ARG A 110 1.79 6.14 -14.56
CA ARG A 110 0.48 6.49 -15.08
C ARG A 110 -0.60 6.02 -14.13
N GLN A 111 -1.73 6.72 -14.13
CA GLN A 111 -2.88 6.31 -13.34
C GLN A 111 -3.29 4.87 -13.71
N GLY A 112 -3.17 3.96 -12.76
CA GLY A 112 -3.64 2.59 -12.86
C GLY A 112 -5.07 2.46 -12.32
N VAL A 113 -5.54 1.23 -12.18
CA VAL A 113 -6.90 0.93 -11.69
C VAL A 113 -7.07 1.36 -10.22
N LEU A 114 -6.07 1.16 -9.39
CA LEU A 114 -6.09 1.51 -7.97
C LEU A 114 -5.03 2.54 -7.60
N ARG A 115 -3.85 2.44 -8.22
CA ARG A 115 -2.68 3.29 -7.94
C ARG A 115 -1.92 3.58 -9.23
N PRO A 116 -1.26 4.74 -9.32
CA PRO A 116 -0.31 4.98 -10.38
C PRO A 116 0.87 4.02 -10.22
N VAL A 117 1.19 3.29 -11.29
CA VAL A 117 2.28 2.33 -11.30
C VAL A 117 3.27 2.73 -12.38
N PRO A 118 4.57 2.85 -12.07
CA PRO A 118 5.59 3.02 -13.08
C PRO A 118 5.76 1.69 -13.82
N PHE A 119 5.36 1.69 -15.07
CA PHE A 119 5.64 0.58 -15.99
C PHE A 119 7.00 0.77 -16.64
N GLU A 120 7.60 -0.30 -17.10
CA GLU A 120 8.88 -0.29 -17.81
C GLU A 120 10.06 0.22 -16.97
N PRO A 121 10.38 -0.48 -15.88
CA PRO A 121 11.49 -0.12 -15.00
C PRO A 121 12.82 0.06 -15.74
N SER A 122 13.03 -0.63 -16.85
CA SER A 122 14.22 -0.50 -17.71
C SER A 122 14.41 0.88 -18.34
N LYS A 123 13.36 1.70 -18.37
CA LYS A 123 13.42 3.08 -18.88
C LYS A 123 13.73 4.11 -17.79
N LEU A 124 13.72 3.72 -16.53
CA LEU A 124 14.04 4.60 -15.40
C LEU A 124 15.52 4.92 -15.37
N ARG A 125 15.83 6.21 -15.20
CA ARG A 125 17.21 6.71 -15.10
C ARG A 125 17.61 6.91 -13.65
N GLY A 126 18.89 6.76 -13.33
CA GLY A 126 19.41 6.94 -11.97
C GLY A 126 19.09 8.32 -11.39
N GLY A 127 19.08 9.38 -12.19
CA GLY A 127 18.64 10.71 -11.76
C GLY A 127 17.21 10.76 -11.26
N GLN A 128 16.28 10.10 -11.96
CA GLN A 128 14.86 10.02 -11.56
C GLN A 128 14.70 9.24 -10.25
N LEU A 129 15.45 8.15 -10.06
CA LEU A 129 15.44 7.38 -8.82
C LEU A 129 15.99 8.20 -7.65
N LYS A 130 17.04 8.99 -7.87
CA LYS A 130 17.60 9.89 -6.85
C LYS A 130 16.61 10.99 -6.47
N GLU A 131 15.97 11.63 -7.43
CA GLU A 131 14.92 12.63 -7.17
C GLU A 131 13.74 12.04 -6.41
N ALA A 132 13.30 10.83 -6.79
CA ALA A 132 12.25 10.09 -6.11
C ALA A 132 12.62 9.80 -4.65
N GLN A 133 13.86 9.36 -4.40
CA GLN A 133 14.38 9.11 -3.06
C GLN A 133 14.35 10.39 -2.21
N VAL A 134 14.93 11.47 -2.72
CA VAL A 134 14.99 12.75 -2.00
C VAL A 134 13.60 13.24 -1.64
N ALA A 135 12.67 13.22 -2.60
CA ALA A 135 11.29 13.65 -2.37
C ALA A 135 10.59 12.81 -1.29
N TYR A 136 10.73 11.48 -1.35
CA TYR A 136 10.13 10.58 -0.38
C TYR A 136 10.76 10.74 1.01
N MET A 137 12.10 10.70 1.09
CA MET A 137 12.84 10.79 2.36
C MET A 137 12.62 12.12 3.08
N ASN A 138 12.55 13.24 2.36
CA ASN A 138 12.26 14.55 2.96
C ASN A 138 10.90 14.54 3.65
N HIS A 139 9.87 13.97 3.00
CA HIS A 139 8.54 13.90 3.59
C HIS A 139 8.52 12.99 4.82
N ILE A 140 9.10 11.79 4.71
CA ILE A 140 9.15 10.84 5.82
C ILE A 140 9.96 11.40 7.00
N ASN A 141 11.12 12.00 6.75
CA ASN A 141 11.96 12.55 7.81
C ASN A 141 11.27 13.69 8.58
N ALA A 142 10.49 14.52 7.89
CA ALA A 142 9.70 15.57 8.53
C ALA A 142 8.66 14.99 9.52
N MET A 143 8.10 13.81 9.24
CA MET A 143 7.11 13.14 10.08
C MET A 143 7.72 12.22 11.13
N ALA A 144 8.87 11.63 10.83
CA ALA A 144 9.50 10.63 11.68
C ALA A 144 10.14 11.20 12.95
N GLY A 145 10.44 12.52 12.98
CA GLY A 145 10.91 13.21 14.19
C GLY A 145 12.21 12.65 14.76
N GLY A 146 13.10 12.10 13.96
CA GLY A 146 14.38 11.53 14.43
C GLY A 146 14.32 10.05 14.85
N ALA A 147 13.17 9.39 14.77
CA ALA A 147 13.05 7.95 15.01
C ALA A 147 14.01 7.14 14.12
N THR A 148 14.51 6.01 14.62
CA THR A 148 15.42 5.14 13.86
C THR A 148 14.71 4.36 12.77
N ARG A 149 13.41 4.12 12.93
CA ARG A 149 12.54 3.46 11.94
C ARG A 149 11.28 4.28 11.71
N ALA A 150 10.92 4.42 10.44
CA ALA A 150 9.66 5.04 10.01
C ALA A 150 8.81 4.03 9.24
N ILE A 151 7.58 3.80 9.69
CA ILE A 151 6.66 2.81 9.12
C ILE A 151 5.59 3.51 8.30
N ASP A 152 5.56 3.26 6.99
CA ASP A 152 4.45 3.63 6.11
C ASP A 152 3.53 2.42 5.91
N THR A 153 2.23 2.60 6.16
CA THR A 153 1.23 1.51 6.29
C THR A 153 0.20 1.49 5.16
N HIS A 154 0.43 2.18 4.07
CA HIS A 154 -0.60 2.30 3.04
C HIS A 154 -0.80 0.99 2.26
N SER A 155 -1.92 0.29 2.53
CA SER A 155 -2.25 -1.02 1.94
C SER A 155 -2.24 -1.04 0.41
N LEU A 156 -2.66 0.05 -0.24
CA LEU A 156 -2.67 0.14 -1.71
C LEU A 156 -1.28 0.36 -2.33
N ASN A 157 -0.22 0.44 -1.54
CA ASN A 157 1.15 0.57 -2.03
C ASN A 157 1.77 -0.77 -2.50
N ILE A 158 1.07 -1.90 -2.36
CA ILE A 158 1.55 -3.21 -2.84
C ILE A 158 2.10 -3.15 -4.27
N PRO A 159 1.39 -2.59 -5.26
CA PRO A 159 1.91 -2.53 -6.63
C PRO A 159 3.15 -1.64 -6.81
N LEU A 160 3.45 -0.81 -5.82
CA LEU A 160 4.59 0.13 -5.82
C LEU A 160 5.82 -0.42 -5.11
N ALA A 161 5.75 -1.62 -4.54
CA ALA A 161 6.84 -2.22 -3.76
C ALA A 161 8.15 -2.32 -4.58
N GLY A 162 8.06 -2.72 -5.84
CA GLY A 162 9.22 -2.77 -6.74
C GLY A 162 9.83 -1.39 -7.00
N ALA A 163 9.00 -0.38 -7.24
CA ALA A 163 9.45 0.99 -7.42
C ALA A 163 10.13 1.51 -6.16
N ALA A 164 9.53 1.30 -4.99
CA ALA A 164 10.11 1.68 -3.71
C ALA A 164 11.49 1.03 -3.51
N ALA A 165 11.64 -0.26 -3.75
CA ALA A 165 12.91 -0.98 -3.65
C ALA A 165 13.98 -0.49 -4.65
N ALA A 166 13.56 0.13 -5.76
CA ALA A 166 14.48 0.69 -6.74
C ALA A 166 15.08 2.04 -6.26
N PHE A 167 14.28 2.92 -5.65
CA PHE A 167 14.78 4.23 -5.21
C PHE A 167 15.07 4.33 -3.71
N LEU A 168 14.73 3.31 -2.92
CA LEU A 168 15.08 3.20 -1.49
C LEU A 168 15.93 1.95 -1.24
N PRO A 169 17.21 1.96 -1.57
CA PRO A 169 18.10 0.81 -1.33
C PRO A 169 18.07 0.41 0.15
N GLY A 170 17.86 -0.88 0.43
CA GLY A 170 17.79 -1.37 1.80
C GLY A 170 16.44 -1.19 2.50
N VAL A 171 15.41 -0.64 1.81
CA VAL A 171 14.06 -0.54 2.40
C VAL A 171 13.54 -1.90 2.88
N HIS A 172 12.95 -1.93 4.06
CA HIS A 172 12.32 -3.12 4.59
C HIS A 172 10.86 -3.20 4.11
N ILE A 173 10.51 -4.28 3.42
CA ILE A 173 9.14 -4.52 2.96
C ILE A 173 8.57 -5.69 3.74
N VAL A 174 7.58 -5.41 4.56
CA VAL A 174 6.87 -6.41 5.37
C VAL A 174 5.47 -6.60 4.80
N MET A 175 5.14 -7.84 4.42
CA MET A 175 3.84 -8.18 3.84
C MET A 175 2.95 -8.89 4.86
N CYS A 176 1.88 -8.22 5.26
CA CYS A 176 0.82 -8.82 6.07
C CYS A 176 -0.10 -9.66 5.18
N ARG A 177 -0.31 -10.91 5.58
CA ARG A 177 -1.20 -11.85 4.90
C ARG A 177 -2.25 -12.36 5.87
N ARG A 178 -3.47 -12.45 5.40
CA ARG A 178 -4.61 -13.04 6.08
C ARG A 178 -5.34 -13.95 5.10
N ASP A 179 -6.17 -14.85 5.61
CA ASP A 179 -7.05 -15.66 4.75
C ASP A 179 -7.86 -14.78 3.80
N PRO A 180 -7.87 -15.07 2.47
CA PRO A 180 -8.56 -14.24 1.49
C PRO A 180 -10.07 -14.14 1.72
N MET A 181 -10.72 -15.20 2.21
CA MET A 181 -12.15 -15.19 2.51
C MET A 181 -12.45 -14.28 3.70
N GLU A 182 -11.66 -14.38 4.77
CA GLU A 182 -11.80 -13.51 5.93
C GLU A 182 -11.56 -12.05 5.58
N SER A 183 -10.50 -11.75 4.81
CA SER A 183 -10.20 -10.39 4.37
C SER A 183 -11.31 -9.84 3.48
N THR A 184 -11.84 -10.64 2.56
CA THR A 184 -12.93 -10.26 1.67
C THR A 184 -14.21 -9.99 2.45
N LEU A 185 -14.57 -10.88 3.38
CA LEU A 185 -15.75 -10.70 4.23
C LEU A 185 -15.62 -9.45 5.10
N ALA A 186 -14.46 -9.24 5.70
CA ALA A 186 -14.19 -8.04 6.50
C ALA A 186 -14.34 -6.76 5.66
N CYS A 187 -13.76 -6.71 4.45
CA CYS A 187 -13.92 -5.58 3.53
C CYS A 187 -15.37 -5.38 3.08
N TYR A 188 -16.14 -6.47 2.94
CA TYR A 188 -17.55 -6.38 2.58
C TYR A 188 -18.40 -5.78 3.69
N CYS A 189 -18.12 -6.14 4.93
CA CYS A 189 -18.84 -5.64 6.12
C CYS A 189 -18.38 -4.24 6.52
N ASP A 190 -17.12 -3.90 6.30
CA ASP A 190 -16.57 -2.60 6.68
C ASP A 190 -16.89 -1.50 5.67
N ALA A 191 -16.67 -0.27 6.11
CA ALA A 191 -16.90 0.95 5.34
C ALA A 191 -15.71 1.35 4.47
N MET A 192 -14.85 0.43 4.08
CA MET A 192 -13.79 0.78 3.15
C MET A 192 -14.37 1.26 1.82
N VAL A 193 -14.26 2.54 1.60
CA VAL A 193 -14.72 3.26 0.42
C VAL A 193 -13.57 3.32 -0.58
#